data_7179ecd258cf57ec57db1e161581eb61
#
_entry.id   7179ecd258cf57ec57db1e161581eb61
#
_cell.length_a   1.000
_cell.length_b   1.000
_cell.length_c   1.000
_cell.angle_alpha   90.00
_cell.angle_beta   90.00
_cell.angle_gamma   90.00
#
_symmetry.space_group_name_H-M   'P 1'
#
loop_
_entity.id
_entity.type
_entity.pdbx_description
1 polymer ?
#
loop_
_entity_poly.entity_id
_entity_poly.type
_entity_poly.pdbx_seq_one_letter_code
_entity_poly.pdbx_strand_id
1 'polypeptide(L)'
;MRISVLAVPDLFDSGLSAVLDVLATANALREEVAASVLPFEVTVAGTEASVRTAHGLRLATTPLAELDTVPDLLVMPAVACSFRAPRQVVDIVRNHPALAHVAELHTAGSALAAACTGTFFLAEAGVLDGLLATTSWWLGPAFRRRYTAVRLDDSRTLARDGRVTTAGAAFAHIDLALSIVARESPALAEMVARYLVIGDRPSQAVFALPSHLASTDPTVTAFERWIRGHVAEPLQIGGVAAAIGVSERTLQRTTAAVLGMSPIDFLHQIRLDEATFLLRTTSQTVDAVAAAVGYQNTSTLRALVRRRRGTTISALRQVRPGP
;
A
#
# COMPACT_ATOMS: atom_id res chain seq x y z
N MET A 1 21.11 -17.47 -1.42
CA MET A 1 19.62 -17.49 -1.47
C MET A 1 19.18 -17.30 -2.90
N ARG A 2 18.41 -18.23 -3.47
CA ARG A 2 17.90 -18.17 -4.84
C ARG A 2 16.55 -17.46 -4.86
N ILE A 3 16.42 -16.40 -5.63
CA ILE A 3 15.24 -15.57 -5.71
C ILE A 3 14.78 -15.52 -7.16
N SER A 4 13.52 -15.90 -7.41
CA SER A 4 12.87 -15.69 -8.70
C SER A 4 11.96 -14.48 -8.60
N VAL A 5 12.15 -13.49 -9.47
CA VAL A 5 11.25 -12.34 -9.59
C VAL A 5 10.33 -12.59 -10.78
N LEU A 6 9.05 -12.78 -10.52
CA LEU A 6 8.07 -13.14 -11.55
C LEU A 6 7.67 -11.90 -12.36
N ALA A 7 8.04 -11.91 -13.62
CA ALA A 7 7.66 -10.89 -14.59
C ALA A 7 6.48 -11.38 -15.45
N VAL A 8 5.43 -10.57 -15.52
CA VAL A 8 4.24 -10.79 -16.34
C VAL A 8 4.00 -9.57 -17.22
N PRO A 9 3.19 -9.66 -18.29
CA PRO A 9 2.84 -8.49 -19.09
C PRO A 9 2.30 -7.33 -18.25
N ASP A 10 2.59 -6.10 -18.67
CA ASP A 10 2.25 -4.85 -17.98
C ASP A 10 2.85 -4.73 -16.57
N LEU A 11 3.96 -5.44 -16.31
CA LEU A 11 4.74 -5.31 -15.08
C LEU A 11 5.08 -3.83 -14.82
N PHE A 12 4.95 -3.39 -13.56
CA PHE A 12 5.27 -2.04 -13.13
C PHE A 12 6.79 -1.86 -13.00
N ASP A 13 7.39 -1.10 -13.91
CA ASP A 13 8.84 -1.03 -14.12
C ASP A 13 9.63 -0.68 -12.86
N SER A 14 9.23 0.38 -12.14
CA SER A 14 9.93 0.80 -10.93
C SER A 14 9.83 -0.23 -9.79
N GLY A 15 8.77 -1.05 -9.77
CA GLY A 15 8.64 -2.13 -8.79
C GLY A 15 9.68 -3.22 -9.00
N LEU A 16 9.89 -3.64 -10.25
CA LEU A 16 10.94 -4.60 -10.59
C LEU A 16 12.32 -4.03 -10.30
N SER A 17 12.61 -2.83 -10.87
CA SER A 17 13.92 -2.20 -10.72
C SER A 17 14.31 -2.01 -9.25
N ALA A 18 13.36 -1.56 -8.41
CA ALA A 18 13.61 -1.37 -6.99
C ALA A 18 14.02 -2.68 -6.28
N VAL A 19 13.38 -3.81 -6.61
CA VAL A 19 13.75 -5.11 -6.05
C VAL A 19 15.16 -5.51 -6.51
N LEU A 20 15.44 -5.37 -7.81
CA LEU A 20 16.74 -5.74 -8.38
C LEU A 20 17.87 -4.87 -7.82
N ASP A 21 17.67 -3.54 -7.74
CA ASP A 21 18.69 -2.60 -7.27
C ASP A 21 19.03 -2.81 -5.79
N VAL A 22 18.03 -3.04 -4.94
CA VAL A 22 18.25 -3.33 -3.52
C VAL A 22 19.03 -4.63 -3.34
N LEU A 23 18.66 -5.71 -4.04
CA LEU A 23 19.35 -7.00 -3.94
C LEU A 23 20.78 -6.95 -4.54
N ALA A 24 20.96 -6.24 -5.65
CA ALA A 24 22.28 -6.02 -6.23
C ALA A 24 23.20 -5.21 -5.29
N THR A 25 22.67 -4.15 -4.67
CA THR A 25 23.40 -3.35 -3.68
C THR A 25 23.76 -4.19 -2.45
N ALA A 26 22.83 -5.05 -1.99
CA ALA A 26 23.12 -5.98 -0.89
C ALA A 26 24.26 -6.95 -1.25
N ASN A 27 24.27 -7.49 -2.45
CA ASN A 27 25.36 -8.35 -2.93
C ASN A 27 26.70 -7.60 -2.97
N ALA A 28 26.72 -6.34 -3.40
CA ALA A 28 27.93 -5.53 -3.45
C ALA A 28 28.51 -5.23 -2.07
N LEU A 29 27.63 -5.04 -1.06
CA LEU A 29 28.04 -4.63 0.30
C LEU A 29 28.20 -5.81 1.27
N ARG A 30 27.77 -7.04 0.93
CA ARG A 30 27.67 -8.14 1.89
C ARG A 30 29.03 -8.54 2.48
N GLU A 31 30.12 -8.48 1.69
CA GLU A 31 31.45 -8.88 2.16
C GLU A 31 32.01 -7.93 3.22
N GLU A 32 31.59 -6.67 3.21
CA GLU A 32 32.03 -5.66 4.17
C GLU A 32 31.29 -5.78 5.51
N VAL A 33 30.01 -6.21 5.50
CA VAL A 33 29.13 -6.12 6.67
C VAL A 33 28.69 -7.49 7.18
N ALA A 34 28.51 -8.45 6.28
CA ALA A 34 27.89 -9.74 6.58
C ALA A 34 28.47 -10.85 5.67
N ALA A 35 29.78 -11.06 5.72
CA ALA A 35 30.48 -12.02 4.86
C ALA A 35 29.95 -13.47 4.94
N SER A 36 29.26 -13.84 6.02
CA SER A 36 28.61 -15.14 6.18
C SER A 36 27.29 -15.28 5.42
N VAL A 37 26.69 -14.17 4.97
CA VAL A 37 25.45 -14.19 4.17
C VAL A 37 25.78 -14.65 2.76
N LEU A 38 25.06 -15.66 2.28
CA LEU A 38 25.20 -16.14 0.90
C LEU A 38 24.67 -15.10 -0.08
N PRO A 39 25.23 -15.04 -1.31
CA PRO A 39 24.74 -14.12 -2.35
C PRO A 39 23.23 -14.32 -2.62
N PHE A 40 22.57 -13.22 -2.97
CA PHE A 40 21.22 -13.24 -3.54
C PHE A 40 21.35 -13.52 -5.04
N GLU A 41 21.04 -14.74 -5.44
CA GLU A 41 21.02 -15.17 -6.84
C GLU A 41 19.65 -14.87 -7.43
N VAL A 42 19.55 -13.81 -8.23
CA VAL A 42 18.27 -13.31 -8.73
C VAL A 42 18.06 -13.70 -10.17
N THR A 43 16.96 -14.40 -10.45
CA THR A 43 16.48 -14.72 -11.79
C THR A 43 15.18 -14.00 -12.07
N VAL A 44 15.07 -13.30 -13.19
CA VAL A 44 13.79 -12.76 -13.66
C VAL A 44 13.10 -13.86 -14.47
N ALA A 45 12.04 -14.43 -13.88
CA ALA A 45 11.28 -15.53 -14.46
C ALA A 45 9.95 -15.02 -15.04
N GLY A 46 9.40 -15.70 -16.02
CA GLY A 46 8.12 -15.36 -16.64
C GLY A 46 7.39 -16.57 -17.19
N THR A 47 6.18 -16.39 -17.67
CA THR A 47 5.42 -17.44 -18.40
C THR A 47 5.92 -17.59 -19.85
N GLU A 48 6.66 -16.60 -20.35
CA GLU A 48 7.22 -16.55 -21.71
C GLU A 48 8.69 -16.16 -21.63
N ALA A 49 9.45 -16.28 -22.72
CA ALA A 49 10.87 -15.91 -22.81
C ALA A 49 11.10 -14.38 -22.78
N SER A 50 10.08 -13.59 -22.98
CA SER A 50 10.13 -12.13 -22.81
C SER A 50 8.76 -11.56 -22.52
N VAL A 51 8.71 -10.49 -21.71
CA VAL A 51 7.49 -9.75 -21.42
C VAL A 51 7.63 -8.28 -21.77
N ARG A 52 6.52 -7.61 -22.05
CA ARG A 52 6.48 -6.18 -22.23
C ARG A 52 5.99 -5.52 -20.93
N THR A 53 6.75 -4.54 -20.44
CA THR A 53 6.40 -3.81 -19.22
C THR A 53 5.34 -2.73 -19.49
N ALA A 54 4.82 -2.13 -18.41
CA ALA A 54 3.81 -1.08 -18.48
C ALA A 54 4.25 0.16 -19.29
N HIS A 55 5.55 0.49 -19.29
CA HIS A 55 6.10 1.58 -20.08
C HIS A 55 6.64 1.14 -21.44
N GLY A 56 6.37 -0.12 -21.82
CA GLY A 56 6.69 -0.64 -23.14
C GLY A 56 8.11 -1.16 -23.30
N LEU A 57 8.88 -1.27 -22.22
CA LEU A 57 10.21 -1.91 -22.26
C LEU A 57 10.03 -3.41 -22.52
N ARG A 58 10.96 -4.00 -23.25
CA ARG A 58 11.02 -5.46 -23.44
C ARG A 58 12.02 -6.04 -22.44
N LEU A 59 11.55 -6.96 -21.62
CA LEU A 59 12.31 -7.65 -20.60
C LEU A 59 12.47 -9.12 -20.98
N ALA A 60 13.72 -9.58 -21.08
CA ALA A 60 14.01 -11.00 -21.22
C ALA A 60 13.73 -11.72 -19.90
N THR A 61 13.14 -12.90 -19.97
CA THR A 61 12.75 -13.72 -18.82
C THR A 61 13.13 -15.17 -19.05
N THR A 62 13.47 -15.87 -17.97
CA THR A 62 13.59 -17.33 -17.98
C THR A 62 12.17 -17.91 -17.82
N PRO A 63 11.69 -18.75 -18.73
CA PRO A 63 10.40 -19.40 -18.54
C PRO A 63 10.33 -20.16 -17.21
N LEU A 64 9.22 -20.04 -16.48
CA LEU A 64 9.07 -20.71 -15.18
C LEU A 64 9.28 -22.22 -15.25
N ALA A 65 8.88 -22.84 -16.37
CA ALA A 65 9.06 -24.27 -16.60
C ALA A 65 10.53 -24.69 -16.83
N GLU A 66 11.43 -23.72 -17.12
CA GLU A 66 12.85 -23.93 -17.37
C GLU A 66 13.72 -23.57 -16.15
N LEU A 67 13.10 -23.26 -15.00
CA LEU A 67 13.86 -23.07 -13.77
C LEU A 67 14.46 -24.40 -13.32
N ASP A 68 15.78 -24.50 -13.30
CA ASP A 68 16.53 -25.71 -12.92
C ASP A 68 16.22 -26.20 -11.51
N THR A 69 15.80 -25.29 -10.63
CA THR A 69 15.55 -25.59 -9.21
C THR A 69 14.42 -24.74 -8.65
N VAL A 70 13.71 -25.27 -7.66
CA VAL A 70 12.74 -24.50 -6.87
C VAL A 70 13.46 -23.33 -6.17
N PRO A 71 13.03 -22.08 -6.38
CA PRO A 71 13.64 -20.92 -5.72
C PRO A 71 13.31 -20.93 -4.22
N ASP A 72 14.23 -20.38 -3.42
CA ASP A 72 13.98 -20.19 -1.99
C ASP A 72 12.89 -19.14 -1.76
N LEU A 73 12.78 -18.16 -2.67
CA LEU A 73 11.79 -17.09 -2.63
C LEU A 73 11.28 -16.75 -4.04
N LEU A 74 9.98 -16.66 -4.20
CA LEU A 74 9.32 -16.04 -5.36
C LEU A 74 8.86 -14.64 -4.98
N VAL A 75 9.28 -13.64 -5.75
CA VAL A 75 8.81 -12.25 -5.63
C VAL A 75 7.85 -11.95 -6.78
N MET A 76 6.63 -11.52 -6.45
CA MET A 76 5.62 -11.05 -7.40
C MET A 76 5.52 -9.52 -7.34
N PRO A 77 6.16 -8.77 -8.26
CA PRO A 77 6.02 -7.32 -8.33
C PRO A 77 4.62 -6.90 -8.77
N ALA A 78 4.37 -5.60 -8.75
CA ALA A 78 3.11 -5.04 -9.21
C ALA A 78 2.97 -5.12 -10.74
N VAL A 79 1.72 -5.23 -11.19
CA VAL A 79 1.32 -4.92 -12.57
C VAL A 79 0.59 -3.58 -12.60
N ALA A 80 0.70 -2.86 -13.71
CA ALA A 80 0.01 -1.60 -13.89
C ALA A 80 -1.50 -1.79 -13.93
N CYS A 81 -2.22 -0.92 -13.26
CA CYS A 81 -3.67 -0.83 -13.35
C CYS A 81 -4.13 0.61 -13.18
N SER A 82 -5.33 0.92 -13.61
CA SER A 82 -5.87 2.26 -13.52
C SER A 82 -6.25 2.63 -12.09
N PHE A 83 -5.74 3.77 -11.59
CA PHE A 83 -6.19 4.36 -10.32
C PHE A 83 -7.69 4.71 -10.31
N ARG A 84 -8.28 4.95 -11.50
CA ARG A 84 -9.70 5.27 -11.64
C ARG A 84 -10.59 4.03 -11.72
N ALA A 85 -10.00 2.87 -11.98
CA ALA A 85 -10.72 1.60 -12.12
C ALA A 85 -10.02 0.48 -11.34
N PRO A 86 -9.92 0.57 -10.00
CA PRO A 86 -9.16 -0.37 -9.17
C PRO A 86 -9.65 -1.82 -9.27
N ARG A 87 -10.89 -2.04 -9.73
CA ARG A 87 -11.43 -3.39 -9.95
C ARG A 87 -10.80 -4.12 -11.12
N GLN A 88 -10.21 -3.40 -12.08
CA GLN A 88 -9.53 -4.01 -13.23
C GLN A 88 -8.39 -4.95 -12.83
N VAL A 89 -7.77 -4.73 -11.66
CA VAL A 89 -6.74 -5.65 -11.16
C VAL A 89 -7.27 -7.08 -11.00
N VAL A 90 -8.53 -7.25 -10.60
CA VAL A 90 -9.17 -8.57 -10.47
C VAL A 90 -9.30 -9.25 -11.85
N ASP A 91 -9.62 -8.47 -12.88
CA ASP A 91 -9.74 -9.01 -14.25
C ASP A 91 -8.36 -9.38 -14.83
N ILE A 92 -7.32 -8.62 -14.49
CA ILE A 92 -5.92 -8.91 -14.88
C ILE A 92 -5.45 -10.23 -14.27
N VAL A 93 -5.72 -10.47 -12.97
CA VAL A 93 -5.20 -11.66 -12.29
C VAL A 93 -6.07 -12.90 -12.51
N ARG A 94 -7.37 -12.73 -12.77
CA ARG A 94 -8.30 -13.85 -12.96
C ARG A 94 -7.84 -14.74 -14.10
N ASN A 95 -7.68 -16.03 -13.80
CA ASN A 95 -7.24 -17.03 -14.79
C ASN A 95 -5.85 -16.74 -15.40
N HIS A 96 -5.03 -15.91 -14.77
CA HIS A 96 -3.68 -15.64 -15.27
C HIS A 96 -2.83 -16.93 -15.20
N PRO A 97 -2.07 -17.29 -16.27
CA PRO A 97 -1.32 -18.55 -16.31
C PRO A 97 -0.28 -18.69 -15.19
N ALA A 98 0.23 -17.59 -14.64
CA ALA A 98 1.17 -17.60 -13.52
C ALA A 98 0.58 -18.13 -12.20
N LEU A 99 -0.74 -18.18 -12.03
CA LEU A 99 -1.38 -18.57 -10.76
C LEU A 99 -1.04 -20.01 -10.36
N ALA A 100 -1.07 -20.94 -11.34
CA ALA A 100 -0.72 -22.34 -11.09
C ALA A 100 0.72 -22.46 -10.56
N HIS A 101 1.67 -21.76 -11.20
CA HIS A 101 3.07 -21.78 -10.78
C HIS A 101 3.27 -21.14 -9.39
N VAL A 102 2.55 -20.08 -9.05
CA VAL A 102 2.59 -19.48 -7.70
C VAL A 102 2.16 -20.49 -6.65
N ALA A 103 1.05 -21.20 -6.89
CA ALA A 103 0.54 -22.24 -5.98
C ALA A 103 1.49 -23.45 -5.87
N GLU A 104 2.04 -23.90 -6.99
CA GLU A 104 3.00 -25.02 -7.06
C GLU A 104 4.28 -24.70 -6.30
N LEU A 105 4.88 -23.53 -6.51
CA LEU A 105 6.10 -23.11 -5.82
C LEU A 105 5.86 -22.94 -4.31
N HIS A 106 4.70 -22.42 -3.92
CA HIS A 106 4.33 -22.33 -2.50
C HIS A 106 4.22 -23.74 -1.87
N THR A 107 3.59 -24.68 -2.55
CA THR A 107 3.46 -26.08 -2.12
C THR A 107 4.82 -26.77 -2.06
N ALA A 108 5.70 -26.48 -3.01
CA ALA A 108 7.08 -26.98 -3.05
C ALA A 108 8.00 -26.41 -1.95
N GLY A 109 7.52 -25.44 -1.17
CA GLY A 109 8.24 -24.90 -0.03
C GLY A 109 8.82 -23.50 -0.20
N SER A 110 8.74 -22.89 -1.40
CA SER A 110 9.18 -21.50 -1.61
C SER A 110 8.47 -20.55 -0.67
N ALA A 111 9.21 -19.56 -0.14
CA ALA A 111 8.60 -18.37 0.43
C ALA A 111 8.03 -17.49 -0.69
N LEU A 112 6.99 -16.71 -0.38
CA LEU A 112 6.37 -15.81 -1.34
C LEU A 112 6.48 -14.36 -0.85
N ALA A 113 6.78 -13.45 -1.77
CA ALA A 113 6.75 -12.04 -1.51
C ALA A 113 5.99 -11.32 -2.63
N ALA A 114 5.13 -10.36 -2.30
CA ALA A 114 4.41 -9.59 -3.28
C ALA A 114 4.22 -8.13 -2.85
N ALA A 115 4.08 -7.23 -3.80
CA ALA A 115 3.77 -5.84 -3.50
C ALA A 115 2.63 -5.30 -4.39
N CYS A 116 1.85 -4.38 -3.81
CA CYS A 116 0.83 -3.64 -4.53
C CYS A 116 -0.19 -4.58 -5.21
N THR A 117 -0.37 -4.47 -6.52
CA THR A 117 -1.22 -5.37 -7.33
C THR A 117 -0.70 -6.80 -7.37
N GLY A 118 0.59 -7.04 -7.15
CA GLY A 118 1.17 -8.38 -7.04
C GLY A 118 0.55 -9.23 -5.94
N THR A 119 0.07 -8.60 -4.85
CA THR A 119 -0.64 -9.29 -3.77
C THR A 119 -1.92 -9.98 -4.24
N PHE A 120 -2.56 -9.44 -5.29
CA PHE A 120 -3.76 -10.05 -5.88
C PHE A 120 -3.46 -11.39 -6.54
N PHE A 121 -2.28 -11.58 -7.12
CA PHE A 121 -1.86 -12.87 -7.68
C PHE A 121 -1.76 -13.93 -6.58
N LEU A 122 -1.17 -13.57 -5.43
CA LEU A 122 -1.09 -14.50 -4.29
C LEU A 122 -2.48 -14.84 -3.73
N ALA A 123 -3.37 -13.85 -3.67
CA ALA A 123 -4.73 -14.05 -3.20
C ALA A 123 -5.56 -14.92 -4.17
N GLU A 124 -5.45 -14.66 -5.49
CA GLU A 124 -6.18 -15.44 -6.51
C GLU A 124 -5.65 -16.87 -6.62
N ALA A 125 -4.35 -17.10 -6.34
CA ALA A 125 -3.77 -18.44 -6.22
C ALA A 125 -4.15 -19.17 -4.92
N GLY A 126 -4.94 -18.55 -4.01
CA GLY A 126 -5.42 -19.12 -2.77
C GLY A 126 -4.38 -19.22 -1.64
N VAL A 127 -3.17 -18.68 -1.86
CA VAL A 127 -2.08 -18.80 -0.87
C VAL A 127 -2.16 -17.83 0.30
N LEU A 128 -3.09 -16.87 0.26
CA LEU A 128 -3.29 -15.88 1.33
C LEU A 128 -4.46 -16.22 2.27
N ASP A 129 -5.23 -17.27 2.02
CA ASP A 129 -6.40 -17.60 2.84
C ASP A 129 -6.04 -17.81 4.30
N GLY A 130 -6.70 -17.10 5.20
CA GLY A 130 -6.42 -17.08 6.64
C GLY A 130 -5.20 -16.27 7.07
N LEU A 131 -4.36 -15.81 6.15
CA LEU A 131 -3.15 -15.07 6.45
C LEU A 131 -3.39 -13.55 6.58
N LEU A 132 -2.50 -12.89 7.34
CA LEU A 132 -2.39 -11.44 7.36
C LEU A 132 -1.66 -10.97 6.11
N ALA A 133 -2.26 -10.03 5.37
CA ALA A 133 -1.68 -9.45 4.18
C ALA A 133 -1.89 -7.94 4.12
N THR A 134 -1.11 -7.26 3.27
CA THR A 134 -1.34 -5.87 2.87
C THR A 134 -1.29 -5.76 1.34
N THR A 135 -1.87 -4.71 0.82
CA THR A 135 -1.78 -4.29 -0.58
C THR A 135 -1.80 -2.76 -0.61
N SER A 136 -1.81 -2.12 -1.76
CA SER A 136 -1.99 -0.67 -1.83
C SER A 136 -3.26 -0.22 -1.15
N TRP A 137 -3.20 0.82 -0.33
CA TRP A 137 -4.34 1.37 0.41
C TRP A 137 -5.56 1.65 -0.49
N TRP A 138 -5.34 2.13 -1.73
CA TRP A 138 -6.40 2.44 -2.69
C TRP A 138 -7.03 1.21 -3.35
N LEU A 139 -6.38 0.05 -3.26
CA LEU A 139 -6.89 -1.26 -3.71
C LEU A 139 -7.63 -2.03 -2.61
N GLY A 140 -7.47 -1.63 -1.35
CA GLY A 140 -8.06 -2.30 -0.20
C GLY A 140 -9.55 -2.64 -0.34
N PRO A 141 -10.42 -1.71 -0.79
CA PRO A 141 -11.84 -1.99 -1.00
C PRO A 141 -12.11 -3.06 -2.05
N ALA A 142 -11.34 -3.08 -3.15
CA ALA A 142 -11.47 -4.09 -4.19
C ALA A 142 -11.00 -5.47 -3.68
N PHE A 143 -9.90 -5.48 -2.95
CA PHE A 143 -9.31 -6.68 -2.35
C PHE A 143 -10.26 -7.34 -1.33
N ARG A 144 -10.73 -6.59 -0.32
CA ARG A 144 -11.66 -7.11 0.73
C ARG A 144 -12.94 -7.70 0.14
N ARG A 145 -13.44 -7.11 -0.94
CA ARG A 145 -14.66 -7.58 -1.61
C ARG A 145 -14.49 -8.92 -2.28
N ARG A 146 -13.31 -9.19 -2.82
CA ARG A 146 -13.00 -10.41 -3.58
C ARG A 146 -12.47 -11.52 -2.69
N TYR A 147 -11.54 -11.21 -1.78
CA TYR A 147 -10.77 -12.19 -1.01
C TYR A 147 -11.15 -12.11 0.48
N THR A 148 -12.35 -12.58 0.79
CA THR A 148 -12.94 -12.47 2.14
C THR A 148 -12.27 -13.37 3.19
N ALA A 149 -11.53 -14.38 2.76
CA ALA A 149 -10.77 -15.26 3.65
C ALA A 149 -9.42 -14.65 4.10
N VAL A 150 -8.94 -13.57 3.43
CA VAL A 150 -7.66 -12.94 3.75
C VAL A 150 -7.85 -11.86 4.83
N ARG A 151 -6.98 -11.85 5.84
CA ARG A 151 -6.95 -10.79 6.87
C ARG A 151 -6.17 -9.58 6.36
N LEU A 152 -6.85 -8.68 5.63
CA LEU A 152 -6.20 -7.50 5.04
C LEU A 152 -6.02 -6.38 6.05
N ASP A 153 -4.77 -5.87 6.19
CA ASP A 153 -4.43 -4.62 6.87
C ASP A 153 -3.70 -3.69 5.89
N ASP A 154 -4.47 -2.90 5.14
CA ASP A 154 -3.97 -1.95 4.14
C ASP A 154 -3.46 -0.62 4.74
N SER A 155 -3.34 -0.53 6.05
CA SER A 155 -2.64 0.56 6.72
C SER A 155 -1.12 0.34 6.80
N ARG A 156 -0.67 -0.91 6.77
CA ARG A 156 0.75 -1.29 6.89
C ARG A 156 1.48 -1.15 5.57
N THR A 157 2.75 -0.75 5.64
CA THR A 157 3.66 -0.83 4.49
C THR A 157 4.05 -2.26 4.20
N LEU A 158 4.30 -3.08 5.25
CA LEU A 158 4.63 -4.51 5.16
C LEU A 158 3.72 -5.33 6.08
N ALA A 159 3.31 -6.50 5.60
CA ALA A 159 2.69 -7.55 6.41
C ALA A 159 3.40 -8.87 6.14
N ARG A 160 3.72 -9.61 7.21
CA ARG A 160 4.33 -10.92 7.12
C ARG A 160 3.53 -11.92 7.94
N ASP A 161 3.23 -13.05 7.33
CA ASP A 161 2.59 -14.18 8.01
C ASP A 161 3.18 -15.48 7.45
N GLY A 162 3.79 -16.28 8.33
CA GLY A 162 4.51 -17.47 7.95
C GLY A 162 5.62 -17.22 6.90
N ARG A 163 5.51 -17.90 5.77
CA ARG A 163 6.44 -17.78 4.62
C ARG A 163 6.03 -16.71 3.60
N VAL A 164 4.94 -15.99 3.85
CA VAL A 164 4.44 -14.98 2.93
C VAL A 164 4.72 -13.59 3.47
N THR A 165 5.23 -12.71 2.61
CA THR A 165 5.41 -11.28 2.92
C THR A 165 4.72 -10.46 1.85
N THR A 166 3.88 -9.52 2.25
CA THR A 166 3.20 -8.62 1.31
C THR A 166 3.54 -7.16 1.63
N ALA A 167 3.57 -6.32 0.60
CA ALA A 167 3.88 -4.91 0.72
C ALA A 167 2.79 -4.02 0.09
N GLY A 168 2.70 -2.79 0.57
CA GLY A 168 1.69 -1.81 0.16
C GLY A 168 1.89 -1.22 -1.23
N ALA A 169 1.76 0.10 -1.33
CA ALA A 169 1.78 0.83 -2.59
C ALA A 169 3.14 0.77 -3.33
N ALA A 170 3.16 1.27 -4.55
CA ALA A 170 4.21 1.10 -5.56
C ALA A 170 5.66 1.11 -5.02
N PHE A 171 6.07 2.14 -4.29
CA PHE A 171 7.44 2.19 -3.75
C PHE A 171 7.67 1.34 -2.49
N ALA A 172 6.66 0.65 -1.97
CA ALA A 172 6.85 -0.37 -0.93
C ALA A 172 7.58 -1.63 -1.45
N HIS A 173 7.83 -1.74 -2.77
CA HIS A 173 8.77 -2.74 -3.31
C HIS A 173 10.18 -2.58 -2.72
N ILE A 174 10.59 -1.36 -2.42
CA ILE A 174 11.86 -1.07 -1.72
C ILE A 174 11.84 -1.67 -0.32
N ASP A 175 10.76 -1.41 0.44
CA ASP A 175 10.60 -1.95 1.80
C ASP A 175 10.53 -3.49 1.78
N LEU A 176 9.84 -4.06 0.77
CA LEU A 176 9.79 -5.50 0.55
C LEU A 176 11.21 -6.07 0.33
N ALA A 177 11.98 -5.49 -0.58
CA ALA A 177 13.33 -5.94 -0.89
C ALA A 177 14.27 -5.79 0.31
N LEU A 178 14.22 -4.65 1.04
CA LEU A 178 14.97 -4.48 2.28
C LEU A 178 14.56 -5.50 3.34
N SER A 179 13.28 -5.88 3.44
CA SER A 179 12.82 -6.91 4.37
C SER A 179 13.38 -8.30 4.03
N ILE A 180 13.63 -8.58 2.74
CA ILE A 180 14.27 -9.81 2.29
C ILE A 180 15.74 -9.82 2.75
N VAL A 181 16.47 -8.73 2.53
CA VAL A 181 17.85 -8.58 2.98
C VAL A 181 17.95 -8.65 4.50
N ALA A 182 17.04 -8.00 5.23
CA ALA A 182 17.02 -7.98 6.69
C ALA A 182 16.80 -9.36 7.34
N ARG A 183 16.17 -10.29 6.64
CA ARG A 183 16.02 -11.68 7.11
C ARG A 183 17.36 -12.40 7.19
N GLU A 184 18.26 -12.12 6.27
CA GLU A 184 19.59 -12.72 6.23
C GLU A 184 20.56 -11.92 7.13
N SER A 185 20.49 -10.58 7.10
CA SER A 185 21.28 -9.70 7.94
C SER A 185 20.62 -8.32 8.12
N PRO A 186 20.14 -7.99 9.32
CA PRO A 186 19.64 -6.65 9.63
C PRO A 186 20.69 -5.54 9.41
N ALA A 187 21.97 -5.83 9.73
CA ALA A 187 23.06 -4.87 9.55
C ALA A 187 23.30 -4.57 8.05
N LEU A 188 23.23 -5.61 7.19
CA LEU A 188 23.35 -5.43 5.75
C LEU A 188 22.18 -4.61 5.20
N ALA A 189 20.94 -4.89 5.64
CA ALA A 189 19.77 -4.13 5.23
C ALA A 189 19.88 -2.64 5.61
N GLU A 190 20.37 -2.35 6.82
CA GLU A 190 20.60 -0.97 7.26
C GLU A 190 21.65 -0.28 6.39
N MET A 191 22.75 -0.96 6.06
CA MET A 191 23.80 -0.41 5.18
C MET A 191 23.23 -0.12 3.79
N VAL A 192 22.50 -1.06 3.19
CA VAL A 192 21.84 -0.89 1.89
C VAL A 192 20.88 0.31 1.92
N ALA A 193 20.06 0.44 2.96
CA ALA A 193 19.15 1.55 3.11
C ALA A 193 19.86 2.91 3.15
N ARG A 194 21.01 2.99 3.83
CA ARG A 194 21.84 4.21 3.87
C ARG A 194 22.43 4.56 2.51
N TYR A 195 23.00 3.58 1.77
CA TYR A 195 23.57 3.81 0.45
C TYR A 195 22.51 4.25 -0.57
N LEU A 196 21.30 3.70 -0.49
CA LEU A 196 20.19 4.03 -1.38
C LEU A 196 19.30 5.19 -0.87
N VAL A 197 19.69 5.81 0.27
CA VAL A 197 18.95 6.94 0.89
C VAL A 197 17.48 6.62 1.16
N ILE A 198 17.22 5.43 1.71
CA ILE A 198 15.89 4.94 2.01
C ILE A 198 15.59 5.18 3.52
N GLY A 199 14.49 5.88 3.79
CA GLY A 199 13.98 6.10 5.15
C GLY A 199 12.86 5.14 5.54
N ASP A 200 12.62 5.01 6.85
CA ASP A 200 11.54 4.18 7.40
C ASP A 200 10.15 4.64 6.99
N ARG A 201 9.33 3.70 6.55
CA ARG A 201 7.92 3.90 6.17
C ARG A 201 7.03 2.80 6.77
N PRO A 202 6.84 2.77 8.11
CA PRO A 202 6.14 1.67 8.77
C PRO A 202 4.65 1.58 8.41
N SER A 203 4.07 2.68 7.94
CA SER A 203 2.65 2.76 7.58
C SER A 203 2.42 3.56 6.31
N GLN A 204 1.61 3.00 5.42
CA GLN A 204 1.11 3.72 4.24
C GLN A 204 -0.17 4.54 4.52
N ALA A 205 -0.77 4.40 5.70
CA ALA A 205 -1.99 5.13 6.06
C ALA A 205 -1.81 6.66 6.01
N VAL A 206 -0.60 7.16 6.24
CA VAL A 206 -0.30 8.60 6.14
C VAL A 206 -0.39 9.14 4.71
N PHE A 207 -0.31 8.26 3.71
CA PHE A 207 -0.43 8.58 2.29
C PHE A 207 -1.83 8.31 1.74
N ALA A 208 -2.70 7.65 2.52
CA ALA A 208 -4.05 7.35 2.07
C ALA A 208 -4.86 8.63 1.87
N LEU A 209 -5.59 8.68 0.76
CA LEU A 209 -6.51 9.75 0.41
C LEU A 209 -7.95 9.23 0.57
N PRO A 210 -8.58 9.39 1.74
CA PRO A 210 -9.92 8.88 1.99
C PRO A 210 -10.95 9.36 0.97
N SER A 211 -10.82 10.59 0.47
CA SER A 211 -11.66 11.13 -0.60
C SER A 211 -11.58 10.33 -1.90
N HIS A 212 -10.40 9.80 -2.22
CA HIS A 212 -10.26 8.91 -3.38
C HIS A 212 -11.01 7.60 -3.18
N LEU A 213 -10.92 7.00 -1.99
CA LEU A 213 -11.68 5.79 -1.65
C LEU A 213 -13.18 6.05 -1.60
N ALA A 214 -13.60 7.20 -1.06
CA ALA A 214 -15.01 7.61 -0.99
C ALA A 214 -15.68 7.60 -2.37
N SER A 215 -14.97 7.99 -3.42
CA SER A 215 -15.50 8.03 -4.79
C SER A 215 -15.85 6.64 -5.37
N THR A 216 -15.44 5.56 -4.71
CA THR A 216 -15.70 4.18 -5.15
C THR A 216 -17.08 3.62 -4.72
N ASP A 217 -17.80 4.33 -3.84
CA ASP A 217 -19.11 3.92 -3.32
C ASP A 217 -20.07 5.11 -3.22
N PRO A 218 -21.31 5.00 -3.77
CA PRO A 218 -22.27 6.11 -3.78
C PRO A 218 -22.65 6.63 -2.39
N THR A 219 -22.78 5.75 -1.40
CA THR A 219 -23.13 6.12 -0.02
C THR A 219 -22.03 6.93 0.63
N VAL A 220 -20.76 6.47 0.46
CA VAL A 220 -19.59 7.17 1.01
C VAL A 220 -19.34 8.48 0.26
N THR A 221 -19.57 8.53 -1.05
CA THR A 221 -19.51 9.76 -1.84
C THR A 221 -20.56 10.79 -1.35
N ALA A 222 -21.79 10.36 -1.11
CA ALA A 222 -22.84 11.24 -0.58
C ALA A 222 -22.49 11.74 0.83
N PHE A 223 -21.94 10.86 1.67
CA PHE A 223 -21.49 11.19 3.01
C PHE A 223 -20.35 12.21 3.00
N GLU A 224 -19.34 12.01 2.17
CA GLU A 224 -18.24 12.98 2.00
C GLU A 224 -18.74 14.34 1.56
N ARG A 225 -19.58 14.37 0.53
CA ARG A 225 -20.16 15.62 -0.01
C ARG A 225 -20.94 16.37 1.07
N TRP A 226 -21.73 15.64 1.85
CA TRP A 226 -22.50 16.22 2.93
C TRP A 226 -21.59 16.84 4.01
N ILE A 227 -20.55 16.11 4.47
CA ILE A 227 -19.56 16.62 5.44
C ILE A 227 -18.90 17.90 4.93
N ARG A 228 -18.44 17.91 3.66
CA ARG A 228 -17.76 19.08 3.10
C ARG A 228 -18.64 20.32 3.03
N GLY A 229 -19.94 20.14 2.80
CA GLY A 229 -20.91 21.23 2.86
C GLY A 229 -21.21 21.76 4.27
N HIS A 230 -20.90 20.97 5.32
CA HIS A 230 -21.25 21.26 6.70
C HIS A 230 -20.06 21.11 7.68
N VAL A 231 -18.84 21.32 7.18
CA VAL A 231 -17.60 21.00 7.91
C VAL A 231 -17.46 21.72 9.25
N ALA A 232 -17.96 22.95 9.33
CA ALA A 232 -17.93 23.79 10.52
C ALA A 232 -19.01 23.44 11.57
N GLU A 233 -20.03 22.68 11.19
CA GLU A 233 -21.20 22.42 12.04
C GLU A 233 -20.97 21.26 13.02
N PRO A 234 -21.64 21.26 14.18
CA PRO A 234 -21.71 20.09 15.04
C PRO A 234 -22.43 18.95 14.29
N LEU A 235 -21.75 17.83 14.06
CA LEU A 235 -22.28 16.71 13.29
C LEU A 235 -22.58 15.51 14.19
N GLN A 236 -23.79 14.97 14.05
CA GLN A 236 -24.19 13.68 14.61
C GLN A 236 -24.35 12.68 13.46
N ILE A 237 -23.66 11.54 13.55
CA ILE A 237 -23.60 10.55 12.47
C ILE A 237 -25.00 10.05 12.07
N GLY A 238 -25.90 9.84 13.05
CA GLY A 238 -27.28 9.46 12.77
C GLY A 238 -28.05 10.50 11.94
N GLY A 239 -27.85 11.81 12.25
CA GLY A 239 -28.46 12.90 11.47
C GLY A 239 -27.95 12.96 10.04
N VAL A 240 -26.64 12.78 9.86
CA VAL A 240 -26.03 12.73 8.51
C VAL A 240 -26.53 11.52 7.72
N ALA A 241 -26.60 10.34 8.35
CA ALA A 241 -27.12 9.13 7.70
C ALA A 241 -28.56 9.35 7.19
N ALA A 242 -29.43 9.93 8.03
CA ALA A 242 -30.80 10.28 7.64
C ALA A 242 -30.81 11.29 6.47
N ALA A 243 -29.97 12.32 6.51
CA ALA A 243 -29.88 13.34 5.45
C ALA A 243 -29.46 12.78 4.08
N ILE A 244 -28.64 11.72 4.07
CA ILE A 244 -28.24 11.03 2.83
C ILE A 244 -29.11 9.79 2.50
N GLY A 245 -30.20 9.58 3.24
CA GLY A 245 -31.20 8.55 2.93
C GLY A 245 -30.79 7.11 3.30
N VAL A 246 -29.90 6.92 4.29
CA VAL A 246 -29.51 5.59 4.77
C VAL A 246 -29.63 5.47 6.29
N SER A 247 -29.67 4.23 6.83
CA SER A 247 -29.56 4.03 8.26
C SER A 247 -28.14 4.25 8.77
N GLU A 248 -27.99 4.65 10.04
CA GLU A 248 -26.67 4.80 10.68
C GLU A 248 -25.86 3.50 10.60
N ARG A 249 -26.51 2.33 10.82
CA ARG A 249 -25.89 1.01 10.68
C ARG A 249 -25.36 0.77 9.25
N THR A 250 -26.12 1.19 8.23
CA THR A 250 -25.67 1.09 6.83
C THR A 250 -24.46 1.96 6.59
N LEU A 251 -24.51 3.22 7.05
CA LEU A 251 -23.38 4.15 6.92
C LEU A 251 -22.12 3.61 7.60
N GLN A 252 -22.23 3.14 8.85
CA GLN A 252 -21.11 2.54 9.59
C GLN A 252 -20.50 1.36 8.85
N ARG A 253 -21.33 0.39 8.39
CA ARG A 253 -20.87 -0.79 7.66
C ARG A 253 -20.21 -0.42 6.34
N THR A 254 -20.82 0.47 5.55
CA THR A 254 -20.30 0.85 4.24
C THR A 254 -19.00 1.65 4.36
N THR A 255 -18.94 2.60 5.30
CA THR A 255 -17.73 3.39 5.55
C THR A 255 -16.57 2.48 6.00
N ALA A 256 -16.81 1.56 6.92
CA ALA A 256 -15.80 0.59 7.35
C ALA A 256 -15.33 -0.32 6.20
N ALA A 257 -16.25 -0.79 5.35
CA ALA A 257 -15.91 -1.66 4.22
C ALA A 257 -15.12 -0.93 3.12
N VAL A 258 -15.43 0.35 2.87
CA VAL A 258 -14.83 1.14 1.77
C VAL A 258 -13.56 1.84 2.23
N LEU A 259 -13.60 2.48 3.40
CA LEU A 259 -12.51 3.32 3.90
C LEU A 259 -11.63 2.63 4.95
N GLY A 260 -12.05 1.48 5.49
CA GLY A 260 -11.35 0.81 6.60
C GLY A 260 -11.44 1.58 7.94
N MET A 261 -12.35 2.57 8.06
CA MET A 261 -12.47 3.42 9.24
C MET A 261 -13.93 3.72 9.58
N SER A 262 -14.17 4.22 10.78
CA SER A 262 -15.53 4.63 11.21
C SER A 262 -15.97 5.94 10.53
N PRO A 263 -17.29 6.22 10.43
CA PRO A 263 -17.79 7.49 9.92
C PRO A 263 -17.26 8.70 10.69
N ILE A 264 -17.10 8.60 12.01
CA ILE A 264 -16.55 9.70 12.82
C ILE A 264 -15.05 9.92 12.55
N ASP A 265 -14.30 8.86 12.28
CA ASP A 265 -12.89 8.98 11.90
C ASP A 265 -12.74 9.64 10.53
N PHE A 266 -13.63 9.31 9.59
CA PHE A 266 -13.65 9.93 8.27
C PHE A 266 -14.01 11.43 8.35
N LEU A 267 -15.01 11.80 9.16
CA LEU A 267 -15.30 13.20 9.46
C LEU A 267 -14.06 13.95 9.99
N HIS A 268 -13.40 13.37 10.99
CA HIS A 268 -12.18 13.97 11.53
C HIS A 268 -11.06 14.09 10.50
N GLN A 269 -10.96 13.15 9.57
CA GLN A 269 -9.98 13.21 8.49
C GLN A 269 -10.27 14.38 7.54
N ILE A 270 -11.51 14.54 7.09
CA ILE A 270 -11.92 15.65 6.22
C ILE A 270 -11.66 17.00 6.89
N ARG A 271 -12.04 17.15 8.17
CA ARG A 271 -11.77 18.36 8.94
C ARG A 271 -10.28 18.66 9.07
N LEU A 272 -9.47 17.63 9.26
CA LEU A 272 -8.01 17.77 9.38
C LEU A 272 -7.37 18.15 8.05
N ASP A 273 -7.86 17.62 6.93
CA ASP A 273 -7.39 17.97 5.58
C ASP A 273 -7.69 19.44 5.28
N GLU A 274 -8.90 19.89 5.57
CA GLU A 274 -9.31 21.30 5.42
C GLU A 274 -8.52 22.21 6.34
N ALA A 275 -8.35 21.85 7.61
CA ALA A 275 -7.52 22.61 8.55
C ALA A 275 -6.06 22.73 8.05
N THR A 276 -5.50 21.63 7.52
CA THR A 276 -4.15 21.62 6.96
C THR A 276 -4.04 22.54 5.75
N PHE A 277 -5.03 22.52 4.88
CA PHE A 277 -5.11 23.43 3.74
C PHE A 277 -5.14 24.90 4.20
N LEU A 278 -6.05 25.25 5.11
CA LEU A 278 -6.17 26.62 5.62
C LEU A 278 -4.89 27.10 6.33
N LEU A 279 -4.24 26.22 7.13
CA LEU A 279 -3.01 26.54 7.82
C LEU A 279 -1.83 26.82 6.87
N ARG A 280 -1.81 26.18 5.70
CA ARG A 280 -0.75 26.33 4.68
C ARG A 280 -1.00 27.51 3.73
N THR A 281 -2.26 27.79 3.43
CA THR A 281 -2.63 28.74 2.36
C THR A 281 -3.09 30.09 2.88
N THR A 282 -3.39 30.21 4.18
CA THR A 282 -3.90 31.46 4.76
C THR A 282 -3.06 31.93 5.95
N SER A 283 -3.24 33.19 6.33
CA SER A 283 -2.67 33.79 7.56
C SER A 283 -3.60 33.70 8.78
N GLN A 284 -4.72 32.97 8.69
CA GLN A 284 -5.68 32.85 9.79
C GLN A 284 -5.03 32.33 11.08
N THR A 285 -5.53 32.78 12.24
CA THR A 285 -5.10 32.23 13.53
C THR A 285 -5.47 30.76 13.66
N VAL A 286 -4.80 30.03 14.55
CA VAL A 286 -5.12 28.62 14.80
C VAL A 286 -6.54 28.47 15.34
N ASP A 287 -7.02 29.45 16.14
CA ASP A 287 -8.38 29.47 16.67
C ASP A 287 -9.40 29.65 15.56
N ALA A 288 -9.15 30.58 14.63
CA ALA A 288 -10.02 30.79 13.47
C ALA A 288 -10.08 29.54 12.57
N VAL A 289 -8.96 28.87 12.32
CA VAL A 289 -8.93 27.61 11.55
C VAL A 289 -9.67 26.51 12.29
N ALA A 290 -9.48 26.37 13.62
CA ALA A 290 -10.20 25.34 14.40
C ALA A 290 -11.71 25.55 14.31
N ALA A 291 -12.18 26.78 14.48
CA ALA A 291 -13.60 27.13 14.35
C ALA A 291 -14.14 26.87 12.94
N ALA A 292 -13.39 27.25 11.90
CA ALA A 292 -13.76 27.05 10.49
C ALA A 292 -13.95 25.56 10.12
N VAL A 293 -13.25 24.67 10.81
CA VAL A 293 -13.40 23.21 10.58
C VAL A 293 -14.19 22.50 11.68
N GLY A 294 -14.96 23.24 12.48
CA GLY A 294 -15.94 22.70 13.45
C GLY A 294 -15.34 22.15 14.74
N TYR A 295 -14.18 22.64 15.18
CA TYR A 295 -13.64 22.37 16.52
C TYR A 295 -13.85 23.57 17.45
N GLN A 296 -14.45 23.31 18.61
CA GLN A 296 -14.70 24.37 19.61
C GLN A 296 -13.43 24.92 20.27
N ASN A 297 -12.34 24.16 20.22
CA ASN A 297 -11.07 24.58 20.78
C ASN A 297 -9.87 24.07 19.96
N THR A 298 -8.78 24.81 20.02
CA THR A 298 -7.53 24.48 19.32
C THR A 298 -6.80 23.28 19.88
N SER A 299 -7.05 22.90 21.14
CA SER A 299 -6.39 21.75 21.76
C SER A 299 -6.76 20.44 21.06
N THR A 300 -8.02 20.28 20.65
CA THR A 300 -8.49 19.14 19.87
C THR A 300 -7.82 19.08 18.51
N LEU A 301 -7.75 20.21 17.79
CA LEU A 301 -7.07 20.27 16.50
C LEU A 301 -5.56 19.93 16.65
N ARG A 302 -4.87 20.49 17.65
CA ARG A 302 -3.46 20.19 17.92
C ARG A 302 -3.20 18.72 18.22
N ALA A 303 -4.06 18.10 19.04
CA ALA A 303 -3.97 16.67 19.37
C ALA A 303 -4.18 15.80 18.13
N LEU A 304 -5.16 16.12 17.26
CA LEU A 304 -5.41 15.40 16.03
C LEU A 304 -4.28 15.54 15.02
N VAL A 305 -3.74 16.75 14.82
CA VAL A 305 -2.56 16.98 13.97
C VAL A 305 -1.39 16.12 14.44
N ARG A 306 -1.07 16.15 15.72
CA ARG A 306 0.03 15.35 16.27
C ARG A 306 -0.21 13.85 16.10
N ARG A 307 -1.42 13.36 16.43
CA ARG A 307 -1.75 11.93 16.36
C ARG A 307 -1.81 11.39 14.94
N ARG A 308 -2.40 12.15 13.99
CA ARG A 308 -2.68 11.66 12.63
C ARG A 308 -1.67 12.11 11.58
N ARG A 309 -0.90 13.18 11.84
CA ARG A 309 0.11 13.71 10.90
C ARG A 309 1.54 13.60 11.43
N GLY A 310 1.72 13.18 12.68
CA GLY A 310 3.05 13.05 13.30
C GLY A 310 3.83 14.36 13.42
N THR A 311 3.16 15.52 13.31
CA THR A 311 3.79 16.84 13.24
C THR A 311 3.07 17.87 14.12
N THR A 312 3.57 19.11 14.15
CA THR A 312 2.93 20.23 14.87
C THR A 312 2.27 21.20 13.91
N ILE A 313 1.30 22.00 14.40
CA ILE A 313 0.67 23.06 13.59
C ILE A 313 1.70 24.07 13.09
N SER A 314 2.71 24.40 13.90
CA SER A 314 3.78 25.32 13.49
C SER A 314 4.61 24.76 12.33
N ALA A 315 4.96 23.48 12.37
CA ALA A 315 5.65 22.81 11.27
C ALA A 315 4.80 22.74 10.00
N LEU A 316 3.49 22.49 10.14
CA LEU A 316 2.56 22.51 8.96
C LEU A 316 2.52 23.86 8.25
N ARG A 317 2.67 24.97 9.00
CA ARG A 317 2.71 26.34 8.43
C ARG A 317 4.02 26.67 7.72
N GLN A 318 5.12 26.06 8.14
CA GLN A 318 6.45 26.32 7.55
C GLN A 318 6.62 25.64 6.19
N VAL A 319 5.85 24.59 5.90
CA VAL A 319 5.79 23.96 4.58
C VAL A 319 4.86 24.78 3.69
N ARG A 320 5.23 26.01 3.35
CA ARG A 320 4.58 26.75 2.26
C ARG A 320 4.99 26.09 0.94
N PRO A 321 4.06 25.85 -0.01
CA PRO A 321 4.48 25.63 -1.38
C PRO A 321 5.31 26.86 -1.81
N GLY A 322 6.53 26.63 -2.26
CA GLY A 322 7.36 27.66 -2.86
C GLY A 322 6.60 28.36 -4.00
N PRO A 323 6.95 29.60 -4.32
CA PRO A 323 6.31 30.37 -5.38
C PRO A 323 6.40 29.65 -6.72
#